data_e19262d3482968ed24222cd46238a299
#
_entry.id   e19262d3482968ed24222cd46238a299
#
_cell.length_a   1.000
_cell.length_b   1.000
_cell.length_c   1.000
_cell.angle_alpha   90.00
_cell.angle_beta   90.00
_cell.angle_gamma   90.00
#
_symmetry.space_group_name_H-M   'P 1'
#
loop_
_entity.id
_entity.type
_entity.pdbx_description
1 polymer ?
#
loop_
_entity_poly.entity_id
_entity_poly.type
_entity_poly.pdbx_seq_one_letter_code
_entity_poly.pdbx_strand_id
1 'polypeptide(L)'
;KFIEGLKILEPFLLCYSFKFDNMETQQASGGQFSNATYINGKKKFIIGYRYSVGRLDYHFDKSVAMHNFYLEGLGYTDKIKYPNSQSEDLQTTFRHILADFEYLKDDFFVGQCVELKKIAISQIKYYEELQTNLYAEEELKNNKKIIDKARHQFKIKNYKSCMGIYKTVSKNYAFTEFDKITLQ
;
A
#
# COMPACT_ATOMS: atom_id res chain seq x y z
N LYS A 1 16.03 20.22 0.43
CA LYS A 1 14.98 19.87 1.42
C LYS A 1 15.02 18.39 1.83
N PHE A 2 14.92 17.40 0.89
CA PHE A 2 14.96 15.98 1.24
C PHE A 2 16.26 15.58 1.95
N ILE A 3 17.42 15.97 1.38
CA ILE A 3 18.74 15.74 1.98
C ILE A 3 18.87 16.37 3.38
N GLU A 4 18.29 17.53 3.60
CA GLU A 4 18.28 18.18 4.93
C GLU A 4 17.48 17.37 5.94
N GLY A 5 16.36 16.79 5.51
CA GLY A 5 15.58 15.88 6.33
C GLY A 5 16.35 14.61 6.69
N LEU A 6 17.05 14.00 5.71
CA LEU A 6 17.88 12.82 5.96
C LEU A 6 18.93 13.07 7.05
N LYS A 7 19.53 14.27 7.11
CA LYS A 7 20.49 14.66 8.16
C LYS A 7 19.91 14.58 9.58
N ILE A 8 18.58 14.66 9.74
CA ILE A 8 17.92 14.51 11.04
C ILE A 8 17.97 13.05 11.49
N LEU A 9 17.87 12.10 10.55
CA LEU A 9 17.89 10.66 10.84
C LEU A 9 19.31 10.09 10.96
N GLU A 10 20.27 10.70 10.27
CA GLU A 10 21.66 10.19 10.17
C GLU A 10 22.32 9.87 11.53
N PRO A 11 22.26 10.74 12.57
CA PRO A 11 22.90 10.45 13.85
C PRO A 11 22.36 9.17 14.49
N PHE A 12 21.04 8.95 14.41
CA PHE A 12 20.41 7.73 14.92
C PHE A 12 20.84 6.52 14.09
N LEU A 13 20.73 6.61 12.77
CA LEU A 13 21.10 5.50 11.87
C LEU A 13 22.57 5.11 12.02
N LEU A 14 23.49 6.06 12.13
CA LEU A 14 24.91 5.82 12.36
C LEU A 14 25.18 5.17 13.73
N CYS A 15 24.43 5.57 14.78
CA CYS A 15 24.53 4.96 16.11
C CYS A 15 24.27 3.44 16.06
N TYR A 16 23.37 3.01 15.15
CA TYR A 16 23.07 1.59 14.91
C TYR A 16 23.82 1.00 13.71
N SER A 17 24.95 1.62 13.31
CA SER A 17 25.82 1.13 12.23
C SER A 17 25.17 1.06 10.84
N PHE A 18 24.05 1.76 10.63
CA PHE A 18 23.51 1.94 9.30
C PHE A 18 24.32 2.98 8.53
N LYS A 19 24.74 2.64 7.33
CA LYS A 19 25.47 3.52 6.43
C LYS A 19 24.59 3.91 5.26
N PHE A 20 24.68 5.16 4.83
CA PHE A 20 24.11 5.58 3.58
C PHE A 20 24.71 4.77 2.44
N ASP A 21 23.88 4.16 1.62
CA ASP A 21 24.28 3.32 0.49
C ASP A 21 24.17 4.11 -0.81
N ASN A 22 22.94 4.50 -1.15
CA ASN A 22 22.68 5.28 -2.35
C ASN A 22 21.44 6.17 -2.23
N MET A 23 21.30 7.07 -3.21
CA MET A 23 20.08 7.81 -3.46
C MET A 23 19.75 7.72 -4.94
N GLU A 24 18.64 7.08 -5.25
CA GLU A 24 18.11 6.97 -6.60
C GLU A 24 17.05 8.04 -6.83
N THR A 25 17.15 8.72 -7.97
CA THR A 25 16.13 9.69 -8.40
C THR A 25 15.58 9.24 -9.74
N GLN A 26 14.27 9.14 -9.83
CA GLN A 26 13.57 8.67 -11.01
C GLN A 26 12.45 9.64 -11.40
N GLN A 27 12.10 9.66 -12.68
CA GLN A 27 10.97 10.40 -13.22
C GLN A 27 9.79 9.45 -13.43
N ALA A 28 8.60 9.82 -12.94
CA ALA A 28 7.35 9.12 -13.20
C ALA A 28 6.29 10.09 -13.70
N SER A 29 5.14 9.58 -14.15
CA SER A 29 4.03 10.36 -14.69
C SER A 29 3.55 11.51 -13.78
N GLY A 30 3.77 11.39 -12.48
CA GLY A 30 3.39 12.43 -11.52
C GLY A 30 4.58 13.27 -11.01
N GLY A 31 5.74 13.28 -11.69
CA GLY A 31 6.92 14.08 -11.30
C GLY A 31 8.09 13.24 -10.79
N GLN A 32 9.12 13.93 -10.35
CA GLN A 32 10.36 13.33 -9.85
C GLN A 32 10.17 12.77 -8.44
N PHE A 33 10.71 11.59 -8.17
CA PHE A 33 10.80 11.03 -6.83
C PHE A 33 12.21 10.52 -6.54
N SER A 34 12.57 10.50 -5.27
CA SER A 34 13.89 10.08 -4.79
C SER A 34 13.74 9.06 -3.68
N ASN A 35 14.55 8.01 -3.71
CA ASN A 35 14.67 7.03 -2.62
C ASN A 35 16.09 7.08 -2.07
N ALA A 36 16.22 7.27 -0.76
CA ALA A 36 17.48 7.11 -0.05
C ALA A 36 17.50 5.75 0.65
N THR A 37 18.61 5.06 0.55
CA THR A 37 18.83 3.72 1.11
C THR A 37 19.94 3.75 2.14
N TYR A 38 19.68 3.14 3.30
CA TYR A 38 20.67 2.91 4.35
C TYR A 38 20.77 1.42 4.64
N ILE A 39 21.99 0.92 4.83
CA ILE A 39 22.26 -0.52 5.03
C ILE A 39 23.06 -0.79 6.30
N ASN A 40 22.76 -1.91 6.94
CA ASN A 40 23.56 -2.54 7.98
C ASN A 40 23.50 -4.06 7.82
N GLY A 41 24.51 -4.66 7.17
CA GLY A 41 24.53 -6.08 6.84
C GLY A 41 23.34 -6.49 5.99
N LYS A 42 22.47 -7.36 6.55
CA LYS A 42 21.23 -7.80 5.88
C LYS A 42 20.05 -6.84 6.04
N LYS A 43 20.18 -5.83 6.90
CA LYS A 43 19.16 -4.84 7.14
C LYS A 43 19.28 -3.70 6.13
N LYS A 44 18.13 -3.26 5.60
CA LYS A 44 18.08 -2.11 4.71
C LYS A 44 16.86 -1.27 5.09
N PHE A 45 17.07 0.02 5.24
CA PHE A 45 16.02 1.01 5.43
C PHE A 45 15.94 1.89 4.17
N ILE A 46 14.74 2.03 3.63
CA ILE A 46 14.48 2.86 2.45
C ILE A 46 13.50 3.96 2.82
N ILE A 47 13.84 5.20 2.50
CA ILE A 47 12.96 6.35 2.61
C ILE A 47 12.74 6.99 1.25
N GLY A 48 11.48 7.11 0.84
CA GLY A 48 11.07 7.68 -0.44
C GLY A 48 10.42 9.05 -0.26
N TYR A 49 10.78 9.97 -1.13
CA TYR A 49 10.30 11.35 -1.16
C TYR A 49 9.87 11.75 -2.58
N ARG A 50 8.72 12.39 -2.66
CA ARG A 50 8.25 13.02 -3.90
C ARG A 50 7.89 14.49 -3.65
N TYR A 51 6.74 14.76 -3.11
CA TYR A 51 6.29 16.07 -2.59
C TYR A 51 6.32 16.08 -1.06
N SER A 52 6.23 14.90 -0.49
CA SER A 52 6.35 14.59 0.94
C SER A 52 7.08 13.26 1.07
N VAL A 53 7.41 12.87 2.28
CA VAL A 53 7.82 11.49 2.57
C VAL A 53 6.60 10.59 2.35
N GLY A 54 6.72 9.58 1.51
CA GLY A 54 5.61 8.70 1.16
C GLY A 54 5.93 7.21 1.35
N ARG A 55 7.21 6.89 1.48
CA ARG A 55 7.68 5.51 1.61
C ARG A 55 8.67 5.40 2.75
N LEU A 56 8.43 4.47 3.66
CA LEU A 56 9.36 4.05 4.70
C LEU A 56 9.28 2.52 4.78
N ASP A 57 10.31 1.85 4.26
CA ASP A 57 10.37 0.39 4.22
C ASP A 57 11.57 -0.14 5.01
N TYR A 58 11.31 -1.15 5.78
CA TYR A 58 12.29 -1.89 6.57
C TYR A 58 12.47 -3.28 5.97
N HIS A 59 13.68 -3.58 5.55
CA HIS A 59 14.04 -4.84 4.91
C HIS A 59 14.97 -5.65 5.79
N PHE A 60 14.73 -6.94 5.84
CA PHE A 60 15.66 -7.93 6.39
C PHE A 60 15.61 -9.20 5.53
N ASP A 61 16.70 -9.55 4.88
CA ASP A 61 16.76 -10.58 3.83
C ASP A 61 15.67 -10.32 2.75
N LYS A 62 14.71 -11.25 2.63
CA LYS A 62 13.57 -11.16 1.70
C LYS A 62 12.31 -10.54 2.30
N SER A 63 12.31 -10.28 3.61
CA SER A 63 11.15 -9.72 4.30
C SER A 63 11.15 -8.21 4.22
N VAL A 64 9.98 -7.63 3.96
CA VAL A 64 9.78 -6.18 3.89
C VAL A 64 8.55 -5.81 4.69
N ALA A 65 8.70 -4.87 5.62
CA ALA A 65 7.60 -4.27 6.34
C ALA A 65 7.55 -2.76 6.07
N MET A 66 6.36 -2.25 5.75
CA MET A 66 6.10 -0.82 5.66
C MET A 66 5.94 -0.24 7.07
N HIS A 67 6.30 1.04 7.25
CA HIS A 67 6.37 1.71 8.55
C HIS A 67 5.15 1.50 9.44
N ASN A 68 3.97 1.83 8.93
CA ASN A 68 2.74 1.71 9.71
C ASN A 68 2.43 0.26 10.06
N PHE A 69 2.52 -0.66 9.08
CA PHE A 69 2.32 -2.09 9.33
C PHE A 69 3.27 -2.63 10.38
N TYR A 70 4.52 -2.16 10.37
CA TYR A 70 5.51 -2.59 11.32
C TYR A 70 5.16 -2.12 12.74
N LEU A 71 4.89 -0.83 12.92
CA LEU A 71 4.53 -0.27 14.21
C LEU A 71 3.20 -0.79 14.75
N GLU A 72 2.18 -0.92 13.89
CA GLU A 72 0.89 -1.53 14.24
C GLU A 72 1.05 -2.98 14.68
N GLY A 73 1.84 -3.76 13.92
CA GLY A 73 2.13 -5.16 14.25
C GLY A 73 2.91 -5.34 15.55
N LEU A 74 3.68 -4.34 15.96
CA LEU A 74 4.35 -4.27 17.28
C LEU A 74 3.43 -3.76 18.40
N GLY A 75 2.18 -3.36 18.09
CA GLY A 75 1.20 -2.86 19.08
C GLY A 75 1.33 -1.38 19.42
N TYR A 76 1.93 -0.58 18.54
CA TYR A 76 2.14 0.88 18.77
C TYR A 76 1.17 1.77 17.99
N THR A 77 0.03 1.27 17.51
CA THR A 77 -0.94 1.99 16.68
C THR A 77 -1.24 3.40 17.17
N ASP A 78 -1.53 3.55 18.46
CA ASP A 78 -1.90 4.85 19.06
C ASP A 78 -0.68 5.78 19.35
N LYS A 79 0.54 5.29 19.10
CA LYS A 79 1.79 6.02 19.42
C LYS A 79 2.53 6.50 18.17
N ILE A 80 2.11 6.05 16.99
CA ILE A 80 2.72 6.41 15.72
C ILE A 80 2.64 7.92 15.50
N LYS A 81 3.76 8.53 15.19
CA LYS A 81 3.87 9.98 14.91
C LYS A 81 3.83 10.28 13.42
N TYR A 82 4.37 9.39 12.59
CA TYR A 82 4.39 9.51 11.14
C TYR A 82 3.51 8.42 10.48
N PRO A 83 2.66 8.74 9.48
CA PRO A 83 2.36 10.07 8.98
C PRO A 83 1.40 10.82 9.92
N ASN A 84 1.56 12.13 10.00
CA ASN A 84 0.53 12.97 10.61
C ASN A 84 -0.51 13.35 9.55
N SER A 85 -1.78 13.36 9.93
CA SER A 85 -2.90 13.73 9.06
C SER A 85 -2.92 15.24 8.70
N GLN A 86 -2.14 16.06 9.41
CA GLN A 86 -2.00 17.49 9.14
C GLN A 86 -0.80 17.74 8.23
N SER A 87 -0.92 18.75 7.35
CA SER A 87 0.19 19.18 6.51
C SER A 87 1.34 19.69 7.39
N GLU A 88 2.39 18.89 7.49
CA GLU A 88 3.58 19.21 8.26
C GLU A 88 4.69 19.73 7.35
N ASP A 89 5.54 20.60 7.90
CA ASP A 89 6.81 20.89 7.26
C ASP A 89 7.70 19.63 7.26
N LEU A 90 8.62 19.60 6.32
CA LEU A 90 9.46 18.42 6.10
C LEU A 90 10.36 18.10 7.31
N GLN A 91 10.81 19.10 8.07
CA GLN A 91 11.65 18.86 9.24
C GLN A 91 10.87 18.19 10.36
N THR A 92 9.64 18.64 10.61
CA THR A 92 8.72 18.03 11.58
C THR A 92 8.41 16.59 11.19
N THR A 93 8.14 16.31 9.91
CA THR A 93 7.97 14.96 9.38
C THR A 93 9.16 14.06 9.74
N PHE A 94 10.39 14.50 9.52
CA PHE A 94 11.58 13.69 9.83
C PHE A 94 11.82 13.51 11.33
N ARG A 95 11.43 14.49 12.17
CA ARG A 95 11.45 14.33 13.64
C ARG A 95 10.42 13.31 14.11
N HIS A 96 9.25 13.25 13.50
CA HIS A 96 8.23 12.23 13.79
C HIS A 96 8.73 10.84 13.42
N ILE A 97 9.34 10.67 12.24
CA ILE A 97 9.97 9.41 11.85
C ILE A 97 11.06 9.00 12.85
N LEU A 98 11.89 9.96 13.27
CA LEU A 98 12.94 9.70 14.26
C LEU A 98 12.35 9.26 15.61
N ALA A 99 11.24 9.87 16.05
CA ALA A 99 10.55 9.47 17.28
C ALA A 99 9.98 8.03 17.16
N ASP A 100 9.46 7.67 15.99
CA ASP A 100 8.92 6.34 15.74
C ASP A 100 10.02 5.26 15.69
N PHE A 101 11.26 5.61 15.34
CA PHE A 101 12.41 4.70 15.36
C PHE A 101 12.68 4.10 16.74
N GLU A 102 12.35 4.79 17.82
CA GLU A 102 12.50 4.29 19.18
C GLU A 102 11.66 3.03 19.43
N TYR A 103 10.48 2.93 18.81
CA TYR A 103 9.63 1.73 18.91
C TYR A 103 10.13 0.55 18.07
N LEU A 104 10.97 0.82 17.08
CA LEU A 104 11.55 -0.20 16.19
C LEU A 104 12.93 -0.65 16.67
N LYS A 105 13.47 0.01 17.70
CA LYS A 105 14.85 -0.15 18.16
C LYS A 105 15.20 -1.61 18.46
N ASP A 106 14.40 -2.27 19.28
CA ASP A 106 14.72 -3.59 19.81
C ASP A 106 14.58 -4.70 18.77
N ASP A 107 13.69 -4.58 17.79
CA ASP A 107 13.54 -5.59 16.74
C ASP A 107 14.37 -5.25 15.50
N PHE A 108 14.26 -4.04 14.95
CA PHE A 108 14.91 -3.70 13.68
C PHE A 108 16.35 -3.22 13.87
N PHE A 109 16.60 -2.22 14.70
CA PHE A 109 17.92 -1.59 14.76
C PHE A 109 18.94 -2.46 15.51
N VAL A 110 18.58 -3.00 16.66
CA VAL A 110 19.46 -3.85 17.50
C VAL A 110 19.21 -5.34 17.27
N GLY A 111 17.95 -5.76 17.21
CA GLY A 111 17.53 -7.15 17.22
C GLY A 111 17.73 -7.91 15.92
N GLN A 112 17.13 -9.10 15.85
CA GLN A 112 17.24 -10.04 14.73
C GLN A 112 16.05 -9.97 13.76
N CYS A 113 15.24 -8.91 13.82
CA CYS A 113 14.08 -8.68 12.96
C CYS A 113 13.07 -9.86 13.01
N VAL A 114 12.82 -10.39 14.20
CA VAL A 114 11.91 -11.53 14.38
C VAL A 114 10.48 -11.10 14.11
N GLU A 115 10.08 -9.99 14.71
CA GLU A 115 8.72 -9.46 14.51
C GLU A 115 8.55 -8.88 13.11
N LEU A 116 9.57 -8.21 12.55
CA LEU A 116 9.54 -7.76 11.15
C LEU A 116 9.17 -8.90 10.20
N LYS A 117 9.76 -10.08 10.33
CA LYS A 117 9.47 -11.22 9.45
C LYS A 117 8.02 -11.67 9.54
N LYS A 118 7.46 -11.74 10.75
CA LYS A 118 6.06 -12.12 10.98
C LYS A 118 5.11 -11.09 10.37
N ILE A 119 5.39 -9.81 10.63
CA ILE A 119 4.59 -8.69 10.15
C ILE A 119 4.63 -8.59 8.62
N ALA A 120 5.79 -8.83 8.00
CA ALA A 120 5.91 -8.87 6.54
C ALA A 120 4.99 -9.92 5.90
N ILE A 121 4.86 -11.11 6.51
CA ILE A 121 3.95 -12.15 6.04
C ILE A 121 2.48 -11.69 6.17
N SER A 122 2.12 -11.11 7.31
CA SER A 122 0.77 -10.60 7.55
C SER A 122 0.42 -9.45 6.59
N GLN A 123 1.38 -8.58 6.29
CA GLN A 123 1.23 -7.49 5.33
C GLN A 123 0.95 -8.01 3.91
N ILE A 124 1.68 -9.03 3.46
CA ILE A 124 1.45 -9.65 2.14
C ILE A 124 0.02 -10.19 2.08
N LYS A 125 -0.40 -10.98 3.08
CA LYS A 125 -1.74 -11.56 3.14
C LYS A 125 -2.83 -10.49 3.12
N TYR A 126 -2.65 -9.40 3.87
CA TYR A 126 -3.59 -8.27 3.85
C TYR A 126 -3.75 -7.66 2.45
N TYR A 127 -2.65 -7.45 1.72
CA TYR A 127 -2.72 -6.89 0.37
C TYR A 127 -3.32 -7.88 -0.65
N GLU A 128 -3.09 -9.17 -0.52
CA GLU A 128 -3.72 -10.20 -1.35
C GLU A 128 -5.25 -10.22 -1.14
N GLU A 129 -5.71 -10.16 0.11
CA GLU A 129 -7.13 -10.07 0.46
C GLU A 129 -7.75 -8.76 -0.07
N LEU A 130 -7.07 -7.63 0.10
CA LEU A 130 -7.51 -6.34 -0.41
C LEU A 130 -7.65 -6.34 -1.93
N GLN A 131 -6.67 -6.88 -2.65
CA GLN A 131 -6.71 -7.00 -4.10
C GLN A 131 -7.89 -7.87 -4.55
N THR A 132 -8.09 -9.01 -3.90
CA THR A 132 -9.21 -9.91 -4.20
C THR A 132 -10.55 -9.21 -4.05
N ASN A 133 -10.74 -8.44 -2.97
CA ASN A 133 -11.96 -7.67 -2.73
C ASN A 133 -12.17 -6.57 -3.76
N LEU A 134 -11.12 -5.85 -4.15
CA LEU A 134 -11.20 -4.81 -5.18
C LEU A 134 -11.60 -5.37 -6.55
N TYR A 135 -11.04 -6.51 -6.95
CA TYR A 135 -11.42 -7.20 -8.18
C TYR A 135 -12.88 -7.65 -8.16
N ALA A 136 -13.36 -8.21 -7.03
CA ALA A 136 -14.75 -8.61 -6.89
C ALA A 136 -15.71 -7.41 -6.97
N GLU A 137 -15.37 -6.28 -6.36
CA GLU A 137 -16.16 -5.04 -6.47
C GLU A 137 -16.20 -4.48 -7.89
N GLU A 138 -15.08 -4.49 -8.59
CA GLU A 138 -15.01 -4.02 -9.98
C GLU A 138 -15.82 -4.92 -10.91
N GLU A 139 -15.71 -6.24 -10.75
CA GLU A 139 -16.50 -7.21 -11.48
C GLU A 139 -18.01 -6.99 -11.25
N LEU A 140 -18.42 -6.77 -10.01
CA LEU A 140 -19.81 -6.47 -9.68
C LEU A 140 -20.32 -5.19 -10.34
N LYS A 141 -19.51 -4.11 -10.34
CA LYS A 141 -19.84 -2.84 -11.01
C LYS A 141 -19.97 -3.03 -12.52
N ASN A 142 -19.08 -3.81 -13.12
CA ASN A 142 -19.12 -4.09 -14.56
C ASN A 142 -20.35 -4.91 -14.94
N ASN A 143 -20.65 -5.97 -14.17
CA ASN A 143 -21.85 -6.77 -14.39
C ASN A 143 -23.13 -5.96 -14.26
N LYS A 144 -23.26 -5.06 -13.29
CA LYS A 144 -24.40 -4.13 -13.19
C LYS A 144 -24.58 -3.29 -14.44
N LYS A 145 -23.51 -2.70 -14.97
CA LYS A 145 -23.56 -1.91 -16.22
C LYS A 145 -24.03 -2.74 -17.42
N ILE A 146 -23.56 -4.00 -17.51
CA ILE A 146 -23.96 -4.93 -18.57
C ILE A 146 -25.47 -5.24 -18.46
N ILE A 147 -25.95 -5.54 -17.27
CA ILE A 147 -27.35 -5.84 -17.01
C ILE A 147 -28.27 -4.64 -17.31
N ASP A 148 -27.86 -3.43 -16.92
CA ASP A 148 -28.63 -2.23 -17.23
C ASP A 148 -28.77 -2.01 -18.76
N LYS A 149 -27.70 -2.28 -19.52
CA LYS A 149 -27.75 -2.28 -20.98
C LYS A 149 -28.70 -3.36 -21.52
N ALA A 150 -28.66 -4.57 -20.98
CA ALA A 150 -29.56 -5.65 -21.39
C ALA A 150 -31.02 -5.30 -21.12
N ARG A 151 -31.33 -4.80 -19.92
CA ARG A 151 -32.67 -4.33 -19.55
C ARG A 151 -33.18 -3.19 -20.44
N HIS A 152 -32.28 -2.29 -20.85
CA HIS A 152 -32.64 -1.24 -21.83
C HIS A 152 -33.03 -1.86 -23.17
N GLN A 153 -32.25 -2.82 -23.69
CA GLN A 153 -32.60 -3.51 -24.95
C GLN A 153 -33.94 -4.28 -24.85
N PHE A 154 -34.22 -4.87 -23.69
CA PHE A 154 -35.51 -5.51 -23.44
C PHE A 154 -36.66 -4.53 -23.52
N LYS A 155 -36.54 -3.35 -22.90
CA LYS A 155 -37.59 -2.28 -22.91
C LYS A 155 -37.91 -1.79 -24.33
N ILE A 156 -36.92 -1.71 -25.20
CA ILE A 156 -37.12 -1.32 -26.61
C ILE A 156 -37.45 -2.52 -27.53
N LYS A 157 -37.79 -3.67 -26.94
CA LYS A 157 -38.16 -4.91 -27.63
C LYS A 157 -37.08 -5.49 -28.54
N ASN A 158 -35.81 -5.15 -28.33
CA ASN A 158 -34.67 -5.74 -29.04
C ASN A 158 -34.16 -7.01 -28.30
N TYR A 159 -34.96 -8.03 -28.32
CA TYR A 159 -34.72 -9.26 -27.52
C TYR A 159 -33.45 -10.00 -27.93
N LYS A 160 -33.09 -10.02 -29.21
CA LYS A 160 -31.86 -10.65 -29.70
C LYS A 160 -30.61 -9.98 -29.11
N SER A 161 -30.56 -8.66 -29.10
CA SER A 161 -29.47 -7.91 -28.48
C SER A 161 -29.45 -8.08 -26.97
N CYS A 162 -30.61 -8.05 -26.30
CA CYS A 162 -30.76 -8.29 -24.87
C CYS A 162 -30.14 -9.63 -24.47
N MET A 163 -30.51 -10.71 -25.12
CA MET A 163 -29.97 -12.06 -24.86
C MET A 163 -28.46 -12.14 -25.12
N GLY A 164 -27.98 -11.47 -26.17
CA GLY A 164 -26.55 -11.40 -26.48
C GLY A 164 -25.75 -10.74 -25.34
N ILE A 165 -26.28 -9.63 -24.77
CA ILE A 165 -25.66 -8.90 -23.68
C ILE A 165 -25.66 -9.72 -22.38
N TYR A 166 -26.77 -10.38 -22.01
CA TYR A 166 -26.81 -11.23 -20.81
C TYR A 166 -25.77 -12.36 -20.84
N LYS A 167 -25.46 -12.91 -22.01
CA LYS A 167 -24.43 -13.95 -22.15
C LYS A 167 -23.01 -13.46 -21.82
N THR A 168 -22.77 -12.16 -21.79
CA THR A 168 -21.48 -11.58 -21.43
C THR A 168 -21.31 -11.31 -19.93
N VAL A 169 -22.36 -11.51 -19.14
CA VAL A 169 -22.32 -11.37 -17.68
C VAL A 169 -21.49 -12.52 -17.09
N SER A 170 -20.70 -12.23 -16.07
CA SER A 170 -19.90 -13.23 -15.36
C SER A 170 -20.76 -14.38 -14.84
N LYS A 171 -20.25 -15.61 -14.93
CA LYS A 171 -20.93 -16.83 -14.48
C LYS A 171 -21.29 -16.82 -13.00
N ASN A 172 -20.56 -16.06 -12.19
CA ASN A 172 -20.75 -15.95 -10.75
C ASN A 172 -21.72 -14.84 -10.35
N TYR A 173 -22.27 -14.08 -11.31
CA TYR A 173 -23.20 -13.01 -11.00
C TYR A 173 -24.58 -13.54 -10.62
N ALA A 174 -25.09 -13.12 -9.45
CA ALA A 174 -26.43 -13.45 -9.00
C ALA A 174 -27.49 -12.60 -9.72
N PHE A 175 -28.18 -13.17 -10.70
CA PHE A 175 -29.29 -12.54 -11.40
C PHE A 175 -30.49 -12.32 -10.47
N THR A 176 -31.17 -11.18 -10.64
CA THR A 176 -32.46 -10.92 -10.00
C THR A 176 -33.53 -11.83 -10.62
N GLU A 177 -34.69 -11.99 -9.92
CA GLU A 177 -35.84 -12.75 -10.49
C GLU A 177 -36.32 -12.17 -11.83
N PHE A 178 -36.31 -10.84 -11.98
CA PHE A 178 -36.62 -10.19 -13.26
C PHE A 178 -35.66 -10.63 -14.36
N ASP A 179 -34.35 -10.64 -14.10
CA ASP A 179 -33.34 -11.04 -15.07
C ASP A 179 -33.49 -12.52 -15.45
N LYS A 180 -33.80 -13.39 -14.49
CA LYS A 180 -34.05 -14.83 -14.73
C LYS A 180 -35.26 -15.05 -15.64
N ILE A 181 -36.37 -14.34 -15.39
CA ILE A 181 -37.58 -14.43 -16.22
C ILE A 181 -37.29 -13.90 -17.65
N THR A 182 -36.51 -12.86 -17.77
CA THR A 182 -36.13 -12.28 -19.09
C THR A 182 -35.25 -13.24 -19.91
N LEU A 183 -34.55 -14.17 -19.27
CA LEU A 183 -33.67 -15.16 -19.88
C LEU A 183 -34.37 -16.44 -20.32
N GLN A 184 -35.64 -16.67 -19.91
CA GLN A 184 -36.50 -17.76 -20.34
C GLN A 184 -37.23 -17.40 -21.64
#